data_ad493f224bdb033027afd895b3934a1c
#
_entry.id   ad493f224bdb033027afd895b3934a1c
#
_cell.length_a   1.000
_cell.length_b   1.000
_cell.length_c   1.000
_cell.angle_alpha   90.00
_cell.angle_beta   90.00
_cell.angle_gamma   90.00
#
_symmetry.space_group_name_H-M   'P 1'
#
loop_
_entity.id
_entity.type
_entity.pdbx_description
1 polymer ?
#
loop_
_entity_poly.entity_id
_entity_poly.type
_entity_poly.pdbx_seq_one_letter_code
_entity_poly.pdbx_strand_id
1 'polypeptide(L)'
;GLGTFMRGDEERILPNRNLSIREGAIKASGWYYAEGSVSEMYYLGLGKKYGFTLDTPIKEMSTEAINALLYGTNGEKIEMHRTNEFGSGVYYNTFEGIVENLERRFRETNSEWMKEEIGSFMSGVECPDCHGKRLKPVVLAVTIGDKNISDFCEMSIRDELAFIKENEPHLTEKQKQIGGQIMKEIRNRLQF
;
A
#
# COMPACT_ATOMS: atom_id res chain seq x y z
N GLY A 1 -13.40 -5.59 3.58
CA GLY A 1 -12.28 -4.66 3.70
C GLY A 1 -12.61 -3.27 3.16
N LEU A 2 -11.61 -2.38 3.14
CA LEU A 2 -11.80 -1.01 2.62
C LEU A 2 -11.72 -0.93 1.08
N GLY A 3 -11.38 -2.01 0.41
CA GLY A 3 -11.20 -2.05 -1.06
C GLY A 3 -9.83 -1.54 -1.51
N THR A 4 -9.11 -0.85 -0.64
CA THR A 4 -7.77 -0.31 -0.85
C THR A 4 -6.91 -0.55 0.39
N PHE A 5 -5.61 -0.50 0.24
CA PHE A 5 -4.66 -0.50 1.34
C PHE A 5 -3.51 0.46 1.03
N MET A 6 -2.84 0.92 2.08
CA MET A 6 -1.70 1.82 1.94
C MET A 6 -0.44 1.04 1.60
N ARG A 7 0.27 1.46 0.58
CA ARG A 7 1.55 0.89 0.14
C ARG A 7 2.59 2.00 -0.05
N GLY A 8 3.86 1.67 0.22
CA GLY A 8 4.96 2.61 -0.03
C GLY A 8 5.01 3.01 -1.51
N ASP A 9 5.11 4.30 -1.76
CA ASP A 9 5.07 4.91 -3.09
C ASP A 9 6.48 5.29 -3.52
N GLU A 10 7.01 4.62 -4.57
CA GLU A 10 8.36 4.88 -5.07
C GLU A 10 8.60 6.35 -5.42
N GLU A 11 7.62 7.01 -6.06
CA GLU A 11 7.76 8.40 -6.49
C GLU A 11 7.80 9.37 -5.31
N ARG A 12 7.17 9.00 -4.18
CA ARG A 12 7.23 9.77 -2.94
C ARG A 12 8.51 9.49 -2.16
N ILE A 13 9.02 8.26 -2.22
CA ILE A 13 10.27 7.84 -1.57
C ILE A 13 11.48 8.39 -2.32
N LEU A 14 11.45 8.36 -3.66
CA LEU A 14 12.51 8.80 -4.57
C LEU A 14 12.02 9.89 -5.53
N PRO A 15 11.62 11.07 -5.04
CA PRO A 15 10.97 12.10 -5.85
C PRO A 15 11.88 12.76 -6.86
N ASN A 16 13.19 12.71 -6.67
CA ASN A 16 14.18 13.24 -7.59
C ASN A 16 15.34 12.26 -7.79
N ARG A 17 15.26 11.48 -8.85
CA ARG A 17 16.29 10.49 -9.20
C ARG A 17 17.59 11.08 -9.74
N ASN A 18 17.69 12.41 -9.95
CA ASN A 18 18.94 13.06 -10.30
C ASN A 18 19.85 13.27 -9.08
N LEU A 19 19.31 13.20 -7.87
CA LEU A 19 20.08 13.30 -6.64
C LEU A 19 20.68 11.96 -6.25
N SER A 20 21.80 12.01 -5.54
CA SER A 20 22.40 10.88 -4.84
C SER A 20 21.81 10.73 -3.43
N ILE A 21 22.14 9.61 -2.76
CA ILE A 21 21.72 9.38 -1.36
C ILE A 21 22.26 10.49 -0.45
N ARG A 22 23.52 10.88 -0.64
CA ARG A 22 24.15 11.95 0.14
C ARG A 22 23.47 13.29 -0.08
N GLU A 23 22.98 13.57 -1.26
CA GLU A 23 22.22 14.79 -1.59
C GLU A 23 20.76 14.74 -1.13
N GLY A 24 20.34 13.63 -0.53
CA GLY A 24 19.00 13.47 0.02
C GLY A 24 17.97 13.02 -1.00
N ALA A 25 18.34 12.15 -1.92
CA ALA A 25 17.42 11.51 -2.89
C ALA A 25 16.31 10.73 -2.20
N ILE A 26 16.60 10.13 -1.03
CA ILE A 26 15.64 9.31 -0.29
C ILE A 26 14.83 10.20 0.66
N LYS A 27 13.52 10.24 0.45
CA LYS A 27 12.54 10.92 1.29
C LYS A 27 11.66 9.87 1.95
N ALA A 28 12.10 9.35 3.09
CA ALA A 28 11.35 8.36 3.83
C ALA A 28 11.67 8.45 5.32
N SER A 29 10.65 8.44 6.17
CA SER A 29 10.80 8.50 7.62
C SER A 29 11.71 7.38 8.13
N GLY A 30 12.79 7.77 8.84
CA GLY A 30 13.82 6.85 9.34
C GLY A 30 14.91 6.46 8.33
N TRP A 31 14.81 6.91 7.06
CA TRP A 31 15.75 6.59 5.99
C TRP A 31 16.43 7.82 5.37
N TYR A 32 16.24 9.00 5.95
CA TYR A 32 17.02 10.16 5.56
C TYR A 32 18.51 9.90 5.78
N TYR A 33 19.33 10.34 4.81
CA TYR A 33 20.76 10.24 4.97
C TYR A 33 21.25 11.15 6.13
N ALA A 34 22.05 10.59 6.99
CA ALA A 34 22.82 11.31 7.98
C ALA A 34 24.13 10.53 8.22
N GLU A 35 25.24 11.25 8.26
CA GLU A 35 26.56 10.66 8.52
C GLU A 35 26.60 9.95 9.89
N GLY A 36 27.16 8.75 9.94
CA GLY A 36 27.23 7.91 11.13
C GLY A 36 25.91 7.23 11.53
N SER A 37 24.84 7.42 10.75
CA SER A 37 23.53 6.83 11.03
C SER A 37 23.46 5.34 10.67
N VAL A 38 22.43 4.68 11.21
CA VAL A 38 22.10 3.30 10.84
C VAL A 38 21.71 3.19 9.36
N SER A 39 21.01 4.18 8.82
CA SER A 39 20.65 4.22 7.40
C SER A 39 21.89 4.27 6.49
N GLU A 40 22.89 5.09 6.86
CA GLU A 40 24.17 5.12 6.12
C GLU A 40 24.85 3.75 6.10
N MET A 41 24.88 3.07 7.23
CA MET A 41 25.47 1.71 7.33
C MET A 41 24.80 0.73 6.34
N TYR A 42 23.47 0.78 6.23
CA TYR A 42 22.74 -0.02 5.24
C TYR A 42 23.05 0.40 3.80
N TYR A 43 23.12 1.70 3.53
CA TYR A 43 23.42 2.22 2.18
C TYR A 43 24.82 1.82 1.72
N LEU A 44 25.82 1.89 2.60
CA LEU A 44 27.18 1.44 2.29
C LEU A 44 27.24 -0.07 2.02
N GLY A 45 26.56 -0.87 2.83
CA GLY A 45 26.48 -2.32 2.64
C GLY A 45 25.79 -2.71 1.33
N LEU A 46 24.67 -2.05 1.01
CA LEU A 46 23.98 -2.23 -0.27
C LEU A 46 24.85 -1.77 -1.45
N GLY A 47 25.50 -0.60 -1.32
CA GLY A 47 26.38 -0.07 -2.35
C GLY A 47 27.55 -1.00 -2.68
N LYS A 48 28.17 -1.60 -1.63
CA LYS A 48 29.24 -2.61 -1.82
C LYS A 48 28.74 -3.83 -2.58
N LYS A 49 27.52 -4.29 -2.32
CA LYS A 49 26.96 -5.49 -2.95
C LYS A 49 26.44 -5.23 -4.37
N TYR A 50 25.73 -4.10 -4.57
CA TYR A 50 24.99 -3.81 -5.82
C TYR A 50 25.69 -2.76 -6.70
N GLY A 51 26.90 -2.32 -6.35
CA GLY A 51 27.78 -1.53 -7.24
C GLY A 51 27.40 -0.04 -7.32
N PHE A 52 27.03 0.59 -6.22
CA PHE A 52 26.81 2.05 -6.15
C PHE A 52 27.51 2.66 -4.92
N THR A 53 27.64 3.97 -4.90
CA THR A 53 28.17 4.75 -3.76
C THR A 53 27.10 5.72 -3.24
N LEU A 54 27.36 6.36 -2.11
CA LEU A 54 26.47 7.40 -1.59
C LEU A 54 26.33 8.62 -2.53
N ASP A 55 27.29 8.80 -3.42
CA ASP A 55 27.37 9.92 -4.37
C ASP A 55 26.84 9.56 -5.76
N THR A 56 26.44 8.30 -5.99
CA THR A 56 25.84 7.84 -7.25
C THR A 56 24.40 8.35 -7.35
N PRO A 57 24.03 9.13 -8.40
CA PRO A 57 22.64 9.51 -8.63
C PRO A 57 21.75 8.28 -8.80
N ILE A 58 20.53 8.34 -8.25
CA ILE A 58 19.59 7.19 -8.29
C ILE A 58 19.34 6.72 -9.74
N LYS A 59 19.25 7.64 -10.71
CA LYS A 59 19.05 7.30 -12.13
C LYS A 59 20.19 6.49 -12.77
N GLU A 60 21.39 6.53 -12.16
CA GLU A 60 22.58 5.83 -12.63
C GLU A 60 22.77 4.46 -11.94
N MET A 61 21.99 4.19 -10.90
CA MET A 61 21.98 2.89 -10.25
C MET A 61 21.32 1.83 -11.14
N SER A 62 21.77 0.59 -11.01
CA SER A 62 21.11 -0.54 -11.69
C SER A 62 19.69 -0.76 -11.15
N THR A 63 18.82 -1.34 -11.97
CA THR A 63 17.47 -1.73 -11.53
C THR A 63 17.51 -2.67 -10.31
N GLU A 64 18.51 -3.55 -10.26
CA GLU A 64 18.71 -4.47 -9.14
C GLU A 64 19.07 -3.71 -7.85
N ALA A 65 19.94 -2.69 -7.94
CA ALA A 65 20.28 -1.84 -6.80
C ALA A 65 19.08 -1.05 -6.27
N ILE A 66 18.28 -0.47 -7.17
CA ILE A 66 17.04 0.25 -6.80
C ILE A 66 16.03 -0.70 -6.17
N ASN A 67 15.84 -1.88 -6.75
CA ASN A 67 14.94 -2.90 -6.18
C ASN A 67 15.40 -3.35 -4.79
N ALA A 68 16.70 -3.60 -4.62
CA ALA A 68 17.24 -3.96 -3.30
C ALA A 68 17.05 -2.84 -2.28
N LEU A 69 17.22 -1.59 -2.67
CA LEU A 69 17.00 -0.42 -1.82
C LEU A 69 15.53 -0.27 -1.41
N LEU A 70 14.60 -0.45 -2.34
CA LEU A 70 13.17 -0.25 -2.10
C LEU A 70 12.50 -1.48 -1.47
N TYR A 71 12.79 -2.68 -1.99
CA TYR A 71 12.07 -3.92 -1.67
C TYR A 71 12.91 -4.97 -0.94
N GLY A 72 14.19 -4.65 -0.65
CA GLY A 72 15.04 -5.49 0.15
C GLY A 72 15.86 -6.53 -0.62
N THR A 73 16.62 -7.31 0.14
CA THR A 73 17.63 -8.25 -0.39
C THR A 73 17.13 -9.68 -0.54
N ASN A 74 15.82 -9.92 -0.47
CA ASN A 74 15.20 -11.25 -0.59
C ASN A 74 15.84 -12.33 0.31
N GLY A 75 16.22 -11.95 1.53
CA GLY A 75 16.87 -12.84 2.49
C GLY A 75 18.38 -12.97 2.34
N GLU A 76 18.99 -12.37 1.32
CA GLU A 76 20.42 -12.34 1.20
C GLU A 76 21.05 -11.36 2.19
N LYS A 77 22.14 -11.78 2.82
CA LYS A 77 22.88 -10.95 3.77
C LYS A 77 23.76 -9.95 3.05
N ILE A 78 23.82 -8.75 3.58
CA ILE A 78 24.79 -7.71 3.22
C ILE A 78 25.79 -7.53 4.35
N GLU A 79 27.03 -7.23 3.99
CA GLU A 79 28.09 -6.89 4.94
C GLU A 79 28.01 -5.41 5.28
N MET A 80 27.88 -5.10 6.55
CA MET A 80 27.77 -3.74 7.08
C MET A 80 28.88 -3.49 8.09
N HIS A 81 29.45 -2.31 8.02
CA HIS A 81 30.49 -1.87 8.93
C HIS A 81 29.95 -0.75 9.81
N ARG A 82 30.10 -0.87 11.10
CA ARG A 82 29.79 0.19 12.07
C ARG A 82 31.02 0.50 12.88
N THR A 83 31.36 1.77 12.93
CA THR A 83 32.38 2.30 13.83
C THR A 83 31.73 3.31 14.75
N ASN A 84 31.90 3.16 16.05
CA ASN A 84 31.47 4.12 17.07
C ASN A 84 32.56 4.26 18.13
N GLU A 85 32.33 5.13 19.12
CA GLU A 85 33.26 5.35 20.24
C GLU A 85 33.60 4.09 21.10
N PHE A 86 32.80 3.03 20.99
CA PHE A 86 33.00 1.75 21.68
C PHE A 86 33.73 0.70 20.85
N GLY A 87 34.06 1.00 19.59
CA GLY A 87 34.77 0.10 18.67
C GLY A 87 34.21 0.01 17.28
N SER A 88 34.80 -0.84 16.45
CA SER A 88 34.35 -1.17 15.12
C SER A 88 33.91 -2.62 15.05
N GLY A 89 32.86 -2.88 14.28
CA GLY A 89 32.34 -4.23 14.06
C GLY A 89 31.82 -4.44 12.66
N VAL A 90 31.90 -5.69 12.19
CA VAL A 90 31.30 -6.14 10.93
C VAL A 90 30.05 -6.92 11.25
N TYR A 91 28.94 -6.57 10.61
CA TYR A 91 27.64 -7.20 10.79
C TYR A 91 27.18 -7.78 9.46
N TYR A 92 26.54 -8.94 9.52
CA TYR A 92 25.90 -9.56 8.35
C TYR A 92 24.40 -9.64 8.60
N ASN A 93 23.61 -8.84 7.90
CA ASN A 93 22.18 -8.82 8.09
C ASN A 93 21.46 -8.73 6.75
N THR A 94 20.22 -9.17 6.72
CA THR A 94 19.31 -8.94 5.59
C THR A 94 18.77 -7.52 5.65
N PHE A 95 18.35 -7.00 4.52
CA PHE A 95 17.67 -5.73 4.44
C PHE A 95 16.24 -5.95 3.94
N GLU A 96 15.26 -5.49 4.69
CA GLU A 96 13.83 -5.67 4.33
C GLU A 96 13.37 -4.73 3.22
N GLY A 97 14.12 -3.66 2.93
CA GLY A 97 13.72 -2.62 1.99
C GLY A 97 12.97 -1.47 2.64
N ILE A 98 13.08 -0.28 2.03
CA ILE A 98 12.47 0.93 2.56
C ILE A 98 10.93 0.82 2.54
N VAL A 99 10.35 0.28 1.46
CA VAL A 99 8.90 0.11 1.31
C VAL A 99 8.34 -0.80 2.39
N GLU A 100 8.89 -2.02 2.53
CA GLU A 100 8.43 -2.98 3.54
C GLU A 100 8.60 -2.44 4.97
N ASN A 101 9.71 -1.73 5.24
CA ASN A 101 9.94 -1.09 6.53
C ASN A 101 8.87 -0.03 6.85
N LEU A 102 8.54 0.84 5.89
CA LEU A 102 7.48 1.84 6.06
C LEU A 102 6.12 1.18 6.28
N GLU A 103 5.77 0.18 5.47
CA GLU A 103 4.50 -0.55 5.58
C GLU A 103 4.37 -1.26 6.93
N ARG A 104 5.42 -1.95 7.38
CA ARG A 104 5.44 -2.61 8.69
C ARG A 104 5.27 -1.59 9.81
N ARG A 105 6.05 -0.52 9.83
CA ARG A 105 5.96 0.54 10.84
C ARG A 105 4.60 1.24 10.84
N PHE A 106 3.99 1.45 9.68
CA PHE A 106 2.65 2.01 9.55
C PHE A 106 1.59 1.12 10.22
N ARG A 107 1.72 -0.22 10.06
CA ARG A 107 0.81 -1.18 10.70
C ARG A 107 1.02 -1.30 12.20
N GLU A 108 2.26 -1.23 12.66
CA GLU A 108 2.65 -1.50 14.06
C GLU A 108 2.52 -0.29 14.98
N THR A 109 2.61 0.92 14.45
CA THR A 109 2.56 2.12 15.29
C THR A 109 1.17 2.42 15.81
N ASN A 110 1.10 2.81 17.09
CA ASN A 110 -0.11 3.33 17.73
C ASN A 110 -0.14 4.87 17.78
N SER A 111 0.90 5.55 17.28
CA SER A 111 0.99 7.00 17.25
C SER A 111 0.35 7.55 15.97
N GLU A 112 -0.71 8.35 16.11
CA GLU A 112 -1.38 8.99 14.96
C GLU A 112 -0.41 9.91 14.19
N TRP A 113 0.44 10.67 14.89
CA TRP A 113 1.48 11.48 14.27
C TRP A 113 2.44 10.65 13.41
N MET A 114 2.90 9.51 13.92
CA MET A 114 3.79 8.61 13.17
C MET A 114 3.08 7.98 11.96
N LYS A 115 1.80 7.65 12.10
CA LYS A 115 0.99 7.16 10.97
C LYS A 115 0.85 8.21 9.88
N GLU A 116 0.58 9.45 10.25
CA GLU A 116 0.46 10.56 9.31
C GLU A 116 1.79 10.81 8.59
N GLU A 117 2.90 10.85 9.33
CA GLU A 117 4.23 11.02 8.76
C GLU A 117 4.58 9.90 7.78
N ILE A 118 4.48 8.63 8.20
CA ILE A 118 4.78 7.48 7.32
C ILE A 118 3.80 7.45 6.14
N GLY A 119 2.52 7.71 6.38
CA GLY A 119 1.48 7.75 5.36
C GLY A 119 1.74 8.77 4.25
N SER A 120 2.51 9.84 4.53
CA SER A 120 2.90 10.82 3.52
C SER A 120 3.80 10.23 2.41
N PHE A 121 4.48 9.12 2.68
CA PHE A 121 5.32 8.37 1.73
C PHE A 121 4.60 7.16 1.12
N MET A 122 3.31 7.03 1.36
CA MET A 122 2.49 5.92 0.91
C MET A 122 1.36 6.42 0.00
N SER A 123 0.82 5.53 -0.82
CA SER A 123 -0.38 5.77 -1.62
C SER A 123 -1.38 4.63 -1.44
N GLY A 124 -2.67 4.96 -1.65
CA GLY A 124 -3.73 3.96 -1.64
C GLY A 124 -3.70 3.16 -2.93
N VAL A 125 -3.50 1.85 -2.83
CA VAL A 125 -3.58 0.93 -3.96
C VAL A 125 -4.81 0.05 -3.84
N GLU A 126 -5.35 -0.36 -4.98
CA GLU A 126 -6.49 -1.26 -5.04
C GLU A 126 -6.14 -2.62 -4.41
N CYS A 127 -7.06 -3.16 -3.63
CA CYS A 127 -6.89 -4.48 -3.02
C CYS A 127 -6.90 -5.57 -4.10
N PRO A 128 -5.83 -6.40 -4.24
CA PRO A 128 -5.77 -7.43 -5.26
C PRO A 128 -6.80 -8.56 -5.06
N ASP A 129 -7.30 -8.73 -3.83
CA ASP A 129 -8.28 -9.79 -3.54
C ASP A 129 -9.70 -9.40 -3.93
N CYS A 130 -10.08 -8.15 -3.73
CA CYS A 130 -11.46 -7.71 -3.95
C CYS A 130 -11.61 -6.70 -5.08
N HIS A 131 -10.51 -6.22 -5.67
CA HIS A 131 -10.52 -5.26 -6.78
C HIS A 131 -11.45 -4.06 -6.52
N GLY A 132 -11.26 -3.41 -5.37
CA GLY A 132 -12.08 -2.28 -4.93
C GLY A 132 -13.47 -2.64 -4.39
N LYS A 133 -13.99 -3.82 -4.67
CA LYS A 133 -15.37 -4.23 -4.35
C LYS A 133 -15.67 -4.43 -2.86
N ARG A 134 -14.64 -4.50 -1.98
CA ARG A 134 -14.74 -4.61 -0.51
C ARG A 134 -15.36 -5.92 0.02
N LEU A 135 -15.82 -6.80 -0.87
CA LEU A 135 -16.55 -8.04 -0.56
C LEU A 135 -15.78 -9.26 -1.07
N LYS A 136 -16.00 -10.40 -0.43
CA LYS A 136 -15.45 -11.67 -0.87
C LYS A 136 -16.18 -12.16 -2.14
N PRO A 137 -15.54 -12.93 -3.03
CA PRO A 137 -16.17 -13.47 -4.24
C PRO A 137 -17.46 -14.23 -3.98
N VAL A 138 -17.53 -15.00 -2.88
CA VAL A 138 -18.73 -15.76 -2.49
C VAL A 138 -19.94 -14.83 -2.23
N VAL A 139 -19.72 -13.61 -1.72
CA VAL A 139 -20.79 -12.64 -1.50
C VAL A 139 -21.23 -12.01 -2.82
N LEU A 140 -20.28 -11.77 -3.72
CA LEU A 140 -20.55 -11.23 -5.05
C LEU A 140 -21.21 -12.26 -5.99
N ALA A 141 -21.20 -13.55 -5.65
CA ALA A 141 -21.91 -14.58 -6.37
C ALA A 141 -23.44 -14.55 -6.11
N VAL A 142 -23.89 -13.82 -5.06
CA VAL A 142 -25.33 -13.64 -4.80
C VAL A 142 -25.85 -12.50 -5.67
N THR A 143 -26.85 -12.80 -6.52
CA THR A 143 -27.43 -11.84 -7.46
C THR A 143 -28.94 -11.72 -7.29
N ILE A 144 -29.46 -10.55 -7.65
CA ILE A 144 -30.88 -10.30 -7.90
C ILE A 144 -30.96 -9.83 -9.35
N GLY A 145 -31.78 -10.49 -10.18
CA GLY A 145 -31.68 -10.35 -11.60
C GLY A 145 -30.29 -10.81 -12.06
N ASP A 146 -29.56 -9.97 -12.74
CA ASP A 146 -28.19 -10.18 -13.24
C ASP A 146 -27.12 -9.41 -12.45
N LYS A 147 -27.48 -8.73 -11.35
CA LYS A 147 -26.63 -7.83 -10.59
C LYS A 147 -26.35 -8.35 -9.18
N ASN A 148 -25.09 -8.25 -8.76
CA ASN A 148 -24.71 -8.41 -7.37
C ASN A 148 -24.74 -7.06 -6.63
N ILE A 149 -24.47 -7.07 -5.32
CA ILE A 149 -24.53 -5.86 -4.50
C ILE A 149 -23.50 -4.80 -4.90
N SER A 150 -22.31 -5.18 -5.40
CA SER A 150 -21.33 -4.22 -5.89
C SER A 150 -21.81 -3.55 -7.16
N ASP A 151 -22.31 -4.34 -8.11
CA ASP A 151 -22.85 -3.82 -9.37
C ASP A 151 -24.02 -2.88 -9.11
N PHE A 152 -24.87 -3.19 -8.12
CA PHE A 152 -25.98 -2.32 -7.71
C PHE A 152 -25.48 -0.98 -7.14
N CYS A 153 -24.50 -1.02 -6.22
CA CYS A 153 -23.95 0.20 -5.61
C CYS A 153 -23.12 1.08 -6.57
N GLU A 154 -22.74 0.57 -7.73
CA GLU A 154 -22.05 1.32 -8.79
C GLU A 154 -23.02 2.04 -9.74
N MET A 155 -24.32 1.78 -9.64
CA MET A 155 -25.34 2.43 -10.45
C MET A 155 -25.58 3.89 -10.01
N SER A 156 -26.13 4.69 -10.93
CA SER A 156 -26.72 5.96 -10.54
C SER A 156 -28.00 5.72 -9.71
N ILE A 157 -28.35 6.67 -8.83
CA ILE A 157 -29.61 6.59 -8.03
C ILE A 157 -30.83 6.33 -8.92
N ARG A 158 -30.86 6.92 -10.12
CA ARG A 158 -31.94 6.72 -11.10
C ARG A 158 -32.01 5.27 -11.57
N ASP A 159 -30.84 4.68 -11.88
CA ASP A 159 -30.72 3.31 -12.38
C ASP A 159 -31.02 2.31 -11.26
N GLU A 160 -30.59 2.58 -10.02
CA GLU A 160 -30.94 1.77 -8.83
C GLU A 160 -32.49 1.72 -8.63
N LEU A 161 -33.17 2.86 -8.73
CA LEU A 161 -34.64 2.93 -8.63
C LEU A 161 -35.33 2.17 -9.77
N ALA A 162 -34.83 2.32 -11.02
CA ALA A 162 -35.33 1.59 -12.16
C ALA A 162 -35.14 0.07 -12.00
N PHE A 163 -33.95 -0.36 -11.58
CA PHE A 163 -33.63 -1.76 -11.33
C PHE A 163 -34.53 -2.38 -10.23
N ILE A 164 -34.76 -1.68 -9.13
CA ILE A 164 -35.68 -2.13 -8.08
C ILE A 164 -37.07 -2.34 -8.64
N LYS A 165 -37.59 -1.33 -9.38
CA LYS A 165 -38.95 -1.37 -9.95
C LYS A 165 -39.12 -2.52 -10.94
N GLU A 166 -38.10 -2.80 -11.75
CA GLU A 166 -38.12 -3.87 -12.75
C GLU A 166 -38.05 -5.27 -12.11
N ASN A 167 -37.21 -5.45 -11.07
CA ASN A 167 -36.96 -6.76 -10.48
C ASN A 167 -37.94 -7.15 -9.37
N GLU A 168 -38.59 -6.20 -8.69
CA GLU A 168 -39.53 -6.47 -7.59
C GLU A 168 -40.70 -7.41 -7.98
N PRO A 169 -41.32 -7.29 -9.18
CA PRO A 169 -42.38 -8.20 -9.59
C PRO A 169 -41.92 -9.65 -9.77
N HIS A 170 -40.64 -9.85 -10.09
CA HIS A 170 -40.04 -11.17 -10.35
C HIS A 170 -39.58 -11.92 -9.10
N LEU A 171 -39.64 -11.27 -7.92
CA LEU A 171 -39.30 -11.91 -6.67
C LEU A 171 -40.38 -12.94 -6.25
N THR A 172 -39.92 -14.09 -5.75
CA THR A 172 -40.81 -15.08 -5.16
C THR A 172 -41.46 -14.55 -3.88
N GLU A 173 -42.60 -15.11 -3.46
CA GLU A 173 -43.30 -14.71 -2.24
C GLU A 173 -42.39 -14.81 -0.99
N LYS A 174 -41.52 -15.82 -0.92
CA LYS A 174 -40.52 -15.98 0.12
C LYS A 174 -39.49 -14.82 0.11
N GLN A 175 -39.01 -14.44 -1.07
CA GLN A 175 -38.07 -13.32 -1.23
C GLN A 175 -38.71 -11.98 -0.87
N LYS A 176 -39.96 -11.76 -1.26
CA LYS A 176 -40.76 -10.56 -0.87
C LYS A 176 -40.94 -10.51 0.63
N GLN A 177 -41.26 -11.65 1.28
CA GLN A 177 -41.44 -11.71 2.73
C GLN A 177 -40.15 -11.38 3.48
N ILE A 178 -38.99 -11.85 2.99
CA ILE A 178 -37.66 -11.58 3.59
C ILE A 178 -37.19 -10.18 3.31
N GLY A 179 -37.28 -9.73 2.04
CA GLY A 179 -36.65 -8.50 1.54
C GLY A 179 -37.58 -7.29 1.47
N GLY A 180 -38.91 -7.45 1.62
CA GLY A 180 -39.86 -6.37 1.35
C GLY A 180 -39.67 -5.12 2.20
N GLN A 181 -39.41 -5.29 3.51
CA GLN A 181 -39.11 -4.18 4.40
C GLN A 181 -37.82 -3.45 3.99
N ILE A 182 -36.77 -4.20 3.66
CA ILE A 182 -35.47 -3.67 3.24
C ILE A 182 -35.62 -2.90 1.92
N MET A 183 -36.32 -3.47 0.96
CA MET A 183 -36.58 -2.85 -0.35
C MET A 183 -37.35 -1.53 -0.21
N LYS A 184 -38.34 -1.48 0.68
CA LYS A 184 -39.06 -0.26 0.99
C LYS A 184 -38.16 0.83 1.56
N GLU A 185 -37.29 0.48 2.53
CA GLU A 185 -36.34 1.43 3.11
C GLU A 185 -35.32 1.94 2.10
N ILE A 186 -34.76 1.06 1.26
CA ILE A 186 -33.83 1.45 0.20
C ILE A 186 -34.52 2.43 -0.74
N ARG A 187 -35.72 2.11 -1.23
CA ARG A 187 -36.49 2.98 -2.11
C ARG A 187 -36.74 4.35 -1.50
N ASN A 188 -37.17 4.40 -0.25
CA ASN A 188 -37.43 5.66 0.46
C ASN A 188 -36.17 6.53 0.53
N ARG A 189 -35.00 5.93 0.77
CA ARG A 189 -33.73 6.66 0.85
C ARG A 189 -33.23 7.12 -0.51
N LEU A 190 -33.46 6.35 -1.57
CA LEU A 190 -33.06 6.71 -2.94
C LEU A 190 -33.98 7.79 -3.57
N GLN A 191 -35.21 7.97 -3.05
CA GLN A 191 -36.15 8.98 -3.51
C GLN A 191 -35.96 10.37 -2.85
N PHE A 192 -35.04 10.48 -1.91
CA PHE A 192 -34.73 11.73 -1.22
C PHE A 192 -33.76 12.59 -2.06
#